data_5b7e0717f4389b12bfe4b8fec4562bc5
#
_entry.id   5b7e0717f4389b12bfe4b8fec4562bc5
#
_cell.length_a   1.000
_cell.length_b   1.000
_cell.length_c   1.000
_cell.angle_alpha   90.00
_cell.angle_beta   90.00
_cell.angle_gamma   90.00
#
_symmetry.space_group_name_H-M   'P 1'
#
loop_
_entity.id
_entity.type
_entity.pdbx_description
1 polymer ?
#
loop_
_entity_poly.entity_id
_entity_poly.type
_entity_poly.pdbx_seq_one_letter_code
_entity_poly.pdbx_strand_id
1 'polypeptide(L)'
;INAKFVVSNVYDAPATLSRQYDVVYTGIGSLCWLPDVTAWAQVVSALLQPGGELYLVEFHPIEWIWGDRLTPEYDYFTPKSGLALHEPGSYADPDADTRHNETVQWNHNLGEVVTALIEAGLSITGLKEHDTHMVKVWDFLVDDGNGLYTMPAIRKNLPFMYTLRATKG
;
A
#
# COMPACT_ATOMS: atom_id res chain seq x y z
N ILE A 1 14.83 -12.06 17.58
CA ILE A 1 15.11 -11.12 16.47
C ILE A 1 15.67 -9.86 17.10
N ASN A 2 16.83 -9.40 16.62
CA ASN A 2 17.39 -8.12 17.05
C ASN A 2 16.81 -7.04 16.12
N ALA A 3 15.84 -6.27 16.63
CA ALA A 3 15.16 -5.22 15.88
C ALA A 3 15.28 -3.88 16.60
N LYS A 4 15.44 -2.80 15.83
CA LYS A 4 15.40 -1.42 16.31
C LYS A 4 14.19 -0.73 15.74
N PHE A 5 13.34 -0.19 16.61
CA PHE A 5 12.17 0.62 16.23
C PHE A 5 12.53 2.10 16.34
N VAL A 6 12.18 2.88 15.32
CA VAL A 6 12.46 4.32 15.25
C VAL A 6 11.18 5.02 14.85
N VAL A 7 10.76 6.00 15.63
CA VAL A 7 9.62 6.86 15.31
C VAL A 7 10.12 8.04 14.49
N SER A 8 9.59 8.20 13.28
CA SER A 8 9.92 9.30 12.37
C SER A 8 8.81 9.50 11.36
N ASN A 9 8.71 10.69 10.79
CA ASN A 9 8.00 10.84 9.52
C ASN A 9 8.75 10.04 8.45
N VAL A 10 8.03 9.35 7.57
CA VAL A 10 8.63 8.52 6.52
C VAL A 10 9.55 9.33 5.62
N TYR A 11 9.19 10.56 5.30
CA TYR A 11 10.00 11.44 4.43
C TYR A 11 11.32 11.87 5.07
N ASP A 12 11.42 11.83 6.40
CA ASP A 12 12.64 12.13 7.16
C ASP A 12 13.48 10.87 7.46
N ALA A 13 13.00 9.68 7.07
CA ALA A 13 13.65 8.42 7.40
C ALA A 13 15.13 8.34 6.96
N PRO A 14 15.56 8.81 5.77
CA PRO A 14 16.97 8.78 5.38
C PRO A 14 17.87 9.56 6.34
N ALA A 15 17.44 10.77 6.75
CA ALA A 15 18.19 11.59 7.70
C ALA A 15 18.21 10.98 9.10
N THR A 16 17.07 10.44 9.54
CA THR A 16 16.91 9.85 10.88
C THR A 16 17.70 8.56 11.04
N LEU A 17 17.70 7.69 10.02
CA LEU A 17 18.38 6.39 10.08
C LEU A 17 19.88 6.50 9.75
N SER A 18 20.26 7.48 8.91
CA SER A 18 21.65 7.79 8.54
C SER A 18 22.46 6.58 8.04
N ARG A 19 21.81 5.63 7.38
CA ARG A 19 22.43 4.41 6.82
C ARG A 19 21.63 3.86 5.66
N GLN A 20 22.26 3.02 4.85
CA GLN A 20 21.62 2.29 3.76
C GLN A 20 21.45 0.81 4.11
N TYR A 21 20.58 0.14 3.35
CA TYR A 21 20.14 -1.24 3.61
C TYR A 21 20.16 -2.05 2.33
N ASP A 22 20.31 -3.37 2.46
CA ASP A 22 20.19 -4.33 1.35
C ASP A 22 18.76 -4.46 0.87
N VAL A 23 17.80 -4.32 1.80
CA VAL A 23 16.37 -4.46 1.52
C VAL A 23 15.61 -3.34 2.23
N VAL A 24 14.71 -2.70 1.47
CA VAL A 24 13.65 -1.85 2.01
C VAL A 24 12.34 -2.58 1.78
N TYR A 25 11.57 -2.79 2.83
CA TYR A 25 10.23 -3.34 2.77
C TYR A 25 9.21 -2.24 3.04
N THR A 26 8.25 -2.07 2.14
CA THR A 26 7.06 -1.26 2.37
C THR A 26 5.86 -2.20 2.31
N GLY A 27 5.08 -2.23 3.32
CA GLY A 27 3.94 -3.16 3.40
C GLY A 27 2.79 -2.53 4.15
N ILE A 28 1.85 -3.08 4.11
CA ILE A 28 0.59 -3.36 3.41
C ILE A 28 -0.36 -2.28 3.89
N GLY A 29 -1.01 -1.57 2.98
CA GLY A 29 -1.90 -0.45 3.32
C GLY A 29 -1.16 0.78 3.84
N SER A 30 0.09 0.99 3.44
CA SER A 30 0.90 2.12 3.91
C SER A 30 0.92 3.30 2.93
N LEU A 31 0.85 3.05 1.63
CA LEU A 31 0.93 4.13 0.64
C LEU A 31 -0.29 5.04 0.67
N CYS A 32 -1.45 4.54 1.03
CA CYS A 32 -2.67 5.35 1.13
C CYS A 32 -2.59 6.48 2.18
N TRP A 33 -1.65 6.41 3.11
CA TRP A 33 -1.40 7.44 4.12
C TRP A 33 -0.40 8.51 3.70
N LEU A 34 0.18 8.37 2.51
CA LEU A 34 1.26 9.23 2.01
C LEU A 34 0.75 10.17 0.92
N PRO A 35 0.79 11.49 1.11
CA PRO A 35 0.33 12.45 0.11
C PRO A 35 1.23 12.53 -1.13
N ASP A 36 2.48 12.08 -1.04
CA ASP A 36 3.49 12.22 -2.10
C ASP A 36 4.25 10.91 -2.31
N VAL A 37 3.77 10.12 -3.26
CA VAL A 37 4.40 8.85 -3.64
C VAL A 37 5.76 9.05 -4.33
N THR A 38 5.97 10.20 -4.98
CA THR A 38 7.26 10.54 -5.60
C THR A 38 8.33 10.78 -4.52
N ALA A 39 7.98 11.54 -3.49
CA ALA A 39 8.87 11.73 -2.35
C ALA A 39 9.14 10.42 -1.60
N TRP A 40 8.14 9.55 -1.43
CA TRP A 40 8.33 8.22 -0.87
C TRP A 40 9.30 7.37 -1.70
N ALA A 41 9.19 7.37 -3.02
CA ALA A 41 10.11 6.63 -3.87
C ALA A 41 11.57 7.11 -3.74
N GLN A 42 11.76 8.44 -3.58
CA GLN A 42 13.08 9.01 -3.29
C GLN A 42 13.63 8.56 -1.93
N VAL A 43 12.77 8.47 -0.90
CA VAL A 43 13.14 7.90 0.41
C VAL A 43 13.60 6.46 0.27
N VAL A 44 12.86 5.63 -0.45
CA VAL A 44 13.23 4.24 -0.73
C VAL A 44 14.61 4.17 -1.41
N SER A 45 14.79 4.95 -2.47
CA SER A 45 16.07 5.02 -3.19
C SER A 45 17.22 5.47 -2.28
N ALA A 46 17.00 6.47 -1.43
CA ALA A 46 18.03 6.96 -0.51
C ALA A 46 18.41 5.91 0.56
N LEU A 47 17.46 5.12 1.01
CA LEU A 47 17.67 4.06 2.01
C LEU A 47 18.30 2.79 1.43
N LEU A 48 18.20 2.54 0.13
CA LEU A 48 18.81 1.38 -0.51
C LEU A 48 20.30 1.66 -0.81
N GLN A 49 21.15 0.68 -0.54
CA GLN A 49 22.52 0.66 -1.08
C GLN A 49 22.51 0.28 -2.56
N PRO A 50 23.58 0.56 -3.33
CA PRO A 50 23.72 0.03 -4.68
C PRO A 50 23.56 -1.50 -4.71
N GLY A 51 22.71 -2.00 -5.62
CA GLY A 51 22.32 -3.42 -5.67
C GLY A 51 21.25 -3.83 -4.66
N GLY A 52 20.83 -2.96 -3.76
CA GLY A 52 19.74 -3.23 -2.79
C GLY A 52 18.37 -3.29 -3.46
N GLU A 53 17.42 -3.97 -2.81
CA GLU A 53 16.09 -4.26 -3.35
C GLU A 53 14.97 -3.65 -2.50
N LEU A 54 14.00 -2.99 -3.16
CA LEU A 54 12.68 -2.73 -2.62
C LEU A 54 11.81 -3.98 -2.79
N TYR A 55 11.10 -4.35 -1.72
CA TYR A 55 9.97 -5.26 -1.76
C TYR A 55 8.73 -4.54 -1.24
N LEU A 56 7.78 -4.26 -2.14
CA LEU A 56 6.51 -3.62 -1.85
C LEU A 56 5.39 -4.65 -1.93
N VAL A 57 4.53 -4.68 -0.91
CA VAL A 57 3.25 -5.38 -0.92
C VAL A 57 2.17 -4.37 -0.57
N GLU A 58 1.14 -4.23 -1.40
CA GLU A 58 0.14 -3.21 -1.21
C GLU A 58 -1.24 -3.67 -1.71
N PHE A 59 -2.29 -3.02 -1.22
CA PHE A 59 -3.62 -3.19 -1.75
C PHE A 59 -3.70 -2.63 -3.16
N HIS A 60 -4.45 -3.31 -4.03
CA HIS A 60 -4.55 -2.89 -5.42
C HIS A 60 -5.46 -1.66 -5.54
N PRO A 61 -5.05 -0.60 -6.25
CA PRO A 61 -5.82 0.64 -6.32
C PRO A 61 -7.21 0.48 -6.96
N ILE A 62 -7.47 -0.59 -7.72
CA ILE A 62 -8.81 -0.87 -8.25
C ILE A 62 -9.78 -1.33 -7.15
N GLU A 63 -9.28 -1.94 -6.09
CA GLU A 63 -10.12 -2.36 -4.96
C GLU A 63 -10.74 -1.15 -4.27
N TRP A 64 -10.01 -0.08 -4.18
CA TRP A 64 -10.40 1.16 -3.50
C TRP A 64 -11.63 1.87 -4.09
N ILE A 65 -11.94 1.65 -5.37
CA ILE A 65 -13.10 2.29 -6.00
C ILE A 65 -14.44 1.70 -5.57
N TRP A 66 -14.42 0.53 -4.93
CA TRP A 66 -15.63 -0.23 -4.64
C TRP A 66 -16.10 -0.01 -3.21
N GLY A 67 -17.38 0.34 -3.05
CA GLY A 67 -18.05 0.29 -1.76
C GLY A 67 -18.50 -1.13 -1.37
N ASP A 68 -19.24 -1.22 -0.30
CA ASP A 68 -19.67 -2.48 0.34
C ASP A 68 -20.38 -3.47 -0.60
N ARG A 69 -21.00 -2.99 -1.67
CA ARG A 69 -21.78 -3.81 -2.60
C ARG A 69 -21.12 -4.00 -3.96
N LEU A 70 -19.82 -3.73 -4.10
CA LEU A 70 -19.13 -3.65 -5.38
C LEU A 70 -19.82 -2.66 -6.36
N THR A 71 -20.29 -1.55 -5.83
CA THR A 71 -20.69 -0.39 -6.62
C THR A 71 -19.55 0.63 -6.57
N PRO A 72 -19.16 1.27 -7.68
CA PRO A 72 -18.15 2.32 -7.64
C PRO A 72 -18.63 3.47 -6.77
N GLU A 73 -17.87 3.79 -5.73
CA GLU A 73 -18.15 4.89 -4.79
C GLU A 73 -17.08 5.96 -4.85
N TYR A 74 -15.86 5.59 -5.22
CA TYR A 74 -14.72 6.50 -5.25
C TYR A 74 -14.05 6.51 -6.62
N ASP A 75 -13.41 7.64 -6.92
CA ASP A 75 -12.62 7.78 -8.14
C ASP A 75 -11.31 6.99 -8.04
N TYR A 76 -10.94 6.30 -9.12
CA TYR A 76 -9.66 5.62 -9.23
C TYR A 76 -8.47 6.61 -9.16
N PHE A 77 -8.65 7.80 -9.69
CA PHE A 77 -7.67 8.88 -9.66
C PHE A 77 -7.99 9.86 -8.54
N THR A 78 -7.36 9.67 -7.41
CA THR A 78 -7.54 10.54 -6.23
C THR A 78 -6.98 11.94 -6.50
N PRO A 79 -7.68 13.01 -6.10
CA PRO A 79 -7.14 14.36 -6.20
C PRO A 79 -5.89 14.53 -5.31
N LYS A 80 -5.01 15.46 -5.66
CA LYS A 80 -3.79 15.74 -4.89
C LYS A 80 -4.05 16.09 -3.41
N SER A 81 -5.23 16.66 -3.12
CA SER A 81 -5.67 16.92 -1.74
C SER A 81 -5.99 15.66 -0.91
N GLY A 82 -6.04 14.51 -1.57
CA GLY A 82 -6.52 13.28 -0.96
C GLY A 82 -8.05 13.23 -0.84
N LEU A 83 -8.55 12.12 -0.35
CA LEU A 83 -9.94 11.88 -0.03
C LEU A 83 -10.12 11.98 1.50
N ALA A 84 -10.97 12.90 1.95
CA ALA A 84 -11.33 12.99 3.37
C ALA A 84 -12.41 11.93 3.69
N LEU A 85 -12.13 11.10 4.67
CA LEU A 85 -13.00 10.02 5.13
C LEU A 85 -13.31 10.19 6.61
N HIS A 86 -14.47 9.70 7.01
CA HIS A 86 -14.88 9.61 8.42
C HIS A 86 -15.13 8.15 8.76
N GLU A 87 -14.19 7.54 9.46
CA GLU A 87 -14.17 6.10 9.74
C GLU A 87 -14.10 5.86 11.25
N PRO A 88 -15.25 5.70 11.95
CA PRO A 88 -15.25 5.31 13.35
C PRO A 88 -14.78 3.86 13.52
N GLY A 89 -14.27 3.53 14.70
CA GLY A 89 -13.74 2.22 15.00
C GLY A 89 -12.24 2.08 14.68
N SER A 90 -11.75 0.86 14.68
CA SER A 90 -10.36 0.54 14.34
C SER A 90 -10.28 -0.79 13.58
N TYR A 91 -9.14 -1.06 12.94
CA TYR A 91 -8.89 -2.36 12.29
C TYR A 91 -8.96 -3.56 13.25
N ALA A 92 -8.68 -3.34 14.53
CA ALA A 92 -8.71 -4.41 15.53
C ALA A 92 -10.10 -4.58 16.16
N ASP A 93 -10.88 -3.52 16.21
CA ASP A 93 -12.22 -3.49 16.79
C ASP A 93 -13.07 -2.44 16.05
N PRO A 94 -13.89 -2.86 15.09
CA PRO A 94 -14.75 -1.94 14.33
C PRO A 94 -15.78 -1.21 15.19
N ASP A 95 -16.14 -1.77 16.34
CA ASP A 95 -17.11 -1.19 17.28
C ASP A 95 -16.45 -0.29 18.37
N ALA A 96 -15.13 -0.09 18.29
CA ALA A 96 -14.42 0.73 19.26
C ALA A 96 -14.92 2.19 19.25
N ASP A 97 -15.12 2.75 20.44
CA ASP A 97 -15.45 4.18 20.61
C ASP A 97 -14.21 5.05 20.38
N THR A 98 -13.98 5.39 19.11
CA THR A 98 -12.85 6.22 18.68
C THR A 98 -13.26 7.70 18.58
N ARG A 99 -12.30 8.61 18.83
CA ARG A 99 -12.56 10.07 18.90
C ARG A 99 -11.99 10.85 17.72
N HIS A 100 -10.99 10.32 17.03
CA HIS A 100 -10.30 10.96 15.92
C HIS A 100 -10.52 10.14 14.66
N ASN A 101 -11.69 10.30 14.05
CA ASN A 101 -12.19 9.45 12.97
C ASN A 101 -12.02 10.10 11.58
N GLU A 102 -11.58 11.36 11.55
CA GLU A 102 -11.27 12.04 10.28
C GLU A 102 -9.89 11.61 9.78
N THR A 103 -9.85 11.08 8.57
CA THR A 103 -8.62 10.71 7.86
C THR A 103 -8.55 11.35 6.49
N VAL A 104 -7.35 11.47 5.95
CA VAL A 104 -7.15 11.83 4.54
C VAL A 104 -6.31 10.74 3.93
N GLN A 105 -6.77 10.17 2.82
CA GLN A 105 -6.14 9.03 2.18
C GLN A 105 -5.97 9.30 0.68
N TRP A 106 -5.02 8.61 0.06
CA TRP A 106 -4.67 8.73 -1.37
C TRP A 106 -4.66 7.35 -2.02
N ASN A 107 -5.45 7.18 -3.08
CA ASN A 107 -5.40 5.98 -3.90
C ASN A 107 -4.33 6.16 -4.99
N HIS A 108 -3.10 5.78 -4.69
CA HIS A 108 -2.01 5.83 -5.67
C HIS A 108 -2.16 4.71 -6.70
N ASN A 109 -2.44 5.08 -7.94
CA ASN A 109 -2.56 4.10 -9.01
C ASN A 109 -1.20 3.47 -9.38
N LEU A 110 -1.23 2.26 -9.98
CA LEU A 110 0.00 1.54 -10.32
C LEU A 110 0.94 2.34 -11.22
N GLY A 111 0.38 3.15 -12.14
CA GLY A 111 1.18 4.01 -13.02
C GLY A 111 1.98 5.05 -12.24
N GLU A 112 1.38 5.69 -11.22
CA GLU A 112 2.06 6.63 -10.34
C GLU A 112 3.17 5.95 -9.54
N VAL A 113 2.89 4.83 -8.90
CA VAL A 113 3.87 4.09 -8.08
C VAL A 113 5.06 3.64 -8.91
N VAL A 114 4.79 3.00 -10.07
CA VAL A 114 5.85 2.52 -10.97
C VAL A 114 6.68 3.68 -11.51
N THR A 115 6.03 4.75 -11.97
CA THR A 115 6.73 5.94 -12.49
C THR A 115 7.59 6.59 -11.43
N ALA A 116 7.07 6.79 -10.21
CA ALA A 116 7.81 7.37 -9.10
C ALA A 116 9.09 6.58 -8.78
N LEU A 117 9.03 5.25 -8.77
CA LEU A 117 10.19 4.40 -8.52
C LEU A 117 11.23 4.49 -9.64
N ILE A 118 10.80 4.52 -10.91
CA ILE A 118 11.69 4.69 -12.06
C ILE A 118 12.37 6.07 -12.00
N GLU A 119 11.63 7.13 -11.73
CA GLU A 119 12.16 8.50 -11.61
C GLU A 119 13.11 8.66 -10.42
N ALA A 120 12.93 7.85 -9.36
CA ALA A 120 13.86 7.77 -8.23
C ALA A 120 15.13 6.95 -8.54
N GLY A 121 15.30 6.46 -9.78
CA GLY A 121 16.48 5.72 -10.23
C GLY A 121 16.45 4.23 -9.90
N LEU A 122 15.28 3.67 -9.63
CA LEU A 122 15.11 2.24 -9.38
C LEU A 122 14.68 1.51 -10.67
N SER A 123 15.19 0.30 -10.86
CA SER A 123 14.81 -0.60 -11.95
C SER A 123 13.74 -1.58 -11.45
N ILE A 124 12.56 -1.57 -12.05
CA ILE A 124 11.50 -2.52 -11.71
C ILE A 124 11.93 -3.92 -12.17
N THR A 125 11.99 -4.87 -11.25
CA THR A 125 12.39 -6.27 -11.50
C THR A 125 11.23 -7.25 -11.40
N GLY A 126 10.08 -6.82 -10.91
CA GLY A 126 8.87 -7.61 -10.86
C GLY A 126 7.66 -6.79 -10.44
N LEU A 127 6.54 -7.08 -11.07
CA LEU A 127 5.22 -6.59 -10.67
C LEU A 127 4.24 -7.76 -10.85
N LYS A 128 3.52 -8.10 -9.78
CA LYS A 128 2.53 -9.17 -9.79
C LYS A 128 1.27 -8.70 -9.09
N GLU A 129 0.14 -8.87 -9.75
CA GLU A 129 -1.18 -8.66 -9.17
C GLU A 129 -1.72 -9.96 -8.60
N HIS A 130 -2.50 -9.88 -7.53
CA HIS A 130 -3.08 -11.02 -6.82
C HIS A 130 -4.59 -10.86 -6.73
N ASP A 131 -5.32 -11.92 -7.00
CA ASP A 131 -6.79 -12.01 -6.86
C ASP A 131 -7.23 -12.50 -5.47
N THR A 132 -6.31 -12.42 -4.51
CA THR A 132 -6.53 -12.73 -3.09
C THR A 132 -6.30 -11.52 -2.22
N HIS A 133 -7.03 -11.43 -1.11
CA HIS A 133 -6.93 -10.38 -0.10
C HIS A 133 -6.56 -10.99 1.26
N MET A 134 -5.78 -10.30 2.06
CA MET A 134 -5.38 -10.77 3.40
C MET A 134 -6.46 -10.55 4.47
N VAL A 135 -7.45 -9.71 4.20
CA VAL A 135 -8.56 -9.40 5.10
C VAL A 135 -9.88 -9.66 4.36
N LYS A 136 -10.91 -10.08 5.08
CA LYS A 136 -12.25 -10.24 4.52
C LYS A 136 -12.96 -8.89 4.46
N VAL A 137 -12.60 -8.07 3.48
CA VAL A 137 -13.16 -6.71 3.30
C VAL A 137 -14.64 -6.69 2.89
N TRP A 138 -15.15 -7.79 2.33
CA TRP A 138 -16.58 -7.95 2.01
C TRP A 138 -17.09 -9.31 2.49
N ASP A 139 -18.29 -9.35 2.99
CA ASP A 139 -18.91 -10.56 3.54
C ASP A 139 -19.03 -11.72 2.55
N PHE A 140 -19.11 -11.42 1.26
CA PHE A 140 -19.21 -12.42 0.20
C PHE A 140 -17.86 -13.04 -0.20
N LEU A 141 -16.73 -12.52 0.26
CA LEU A 141 -15.43 -13.18 0.01
C LEU A 141 -15.37 -14.53 0.71
N VAL A 142 -14.73 -15.47 0.06
CA VAL A 142 -14.53 -16.83 0.57
C VAL A 142 -13.07 -17.08 0.89
N ASP A 143 -12.82 -17.87 1.92
CA ASP A 143 -11.47 -18.35 2.28
C ASP A 143 -10.93 -19.25 1.15
N ASP A 144 -9.70 -19.02 0.72
CA ASP A 144 -9.02 -19.81 -0.33
C ASP A 144 -8.39 -21.11 0.21
N GLY A 145 -8.51 -21.37 1.51
CA GLY A 145 -7.92 -22.51 2.21
C GLY A 145 -6.47 -22.30 2.68
N ASN A 146 -5.89 -21.12 2.43
CA ASN A 146 -4.52 -20.74 2.84
C ASN A 146 -4.51 -19.52 3.79
N GLY A 147 -5.69 -19.09 4.27
CA GLY A 147 -5.85 -17.93 5.14
C GLY A 147 -5.92 -16.60 4.38
N LEU A 148 -6.16 -16.66 3.08
CA LEU A 148 -6.46 -15.48 2.24
C LEU A 148 -7.91 -15.57 1.75
N TYR A 149 -8.44 -14.46 1.28
CA TYR A 149 -9.81 -14.33 0.80
C TYR A 149 -9.84 -14.02 -0.68
N THR A 150 -10.79 -14.59 -1.40
CA THR A 150 -10.95 -14.41 -2.84
C THR A 150 -12.43 -14.29 -3.22
N MET A 151 -12.70 -13.88 -4.45
CA MET A 151 -14.06 -13.86 -4.98
C MET A 151 -14.62 -15.28 -5.10
N PRO A 152 -15.92 -15.50 -4.77
CA PRO A 152 -16.55 -16.78 -5.02
C PRO A 152 -16.57 -17.08 -6.52
N ALA A 153 -16.46 -18.36 -6.90
CA ALA A 153 -16.33 -18.82 -8.28
C ALA A 153 -17.43 -18.33 -9.26
N ILE A 154 -18.59 -17.93 -8.74
CA ILE A 154 -19.69 -17.38 -9.53
C ILE A 154 -19.50 -15.91 -9.93
N ARG A 155 -18.50 -15.23 -9.36
CA ARG A 155 -18.19 -13.82 -9.64
C ARG A 155 -16.91 -13.71 -10.48
N LYS A 156 -16.73 -12.56 -11.13
CA LYS A 156 -15.46 -12.25 -11.81
C LYS A 156 -14.42 -11.87 -10.77
N ASN A 157 -13.19 -12.38 -10.93
CA ASN A 157 -12.08 -11.99 -10.09
C ASN A 157 -11.65 -10.56 -10.39
N LEU A 158 -11.21 -9.89 -9.34
CA LEU A 158 -10.57 -8.58 -9.37
C LEU A 158 -9.19 -8.72 -8.73
N PRO A 159 -8.21 -7.90 -9.12
CA PRO A 159 -6.97 -7.82 -8.37
C PRO A 159 -7.26 -7.08 -7.04
N PHE A 160 -6.85 -7.71 -5.93
CA PHE A 160 -7.02 -7.16 -4.58
C PHE A 160 -5.72 -6.65 -3.99
N MET A 161 -4.61 -7.22 -4.40
CA MET A 161 -3.29 -6.84 -3.92
C MET A 161 -2.29 -6.86 -5.08
N TYR A 162 -1.16 -6.22 -4.87
CA TYR A 162 -0.01 -6.38 -5.77
C TYR A 162 1.30 -6.46 -4.98
N THR A 163 2.28 -7.10 -5.56
CA THR A 163 3.67 -7.08 -5.12
C THR A 163 4.53 -6.45 -6.19
N LEU A 164 5.45 -5.57 -5.77
CA LEU A 164 6.41 -4.94 -6.67
C LEU A 164 7.82 -5.11 -6.11
N ARG A 165 8.75 -5.42 -7.00
CA ARG A 165 10.18 -5.47 -6.70
C ARG A 165 10.92 -4.48 -7.58
N ALA A 166 11.86 -3.77 -6.99
CA ALA A 166 12.72 -2.86 -7.72
C ALA A 166 14.13 -2.86 -7.12
N THR A 167 15.15 -2.72 -7.95
CA THR A 167 16.55 -2.68 -7.52
C THR A 167 17.16 -1.32 -7.77
N LYS A 168 18.05 -0.91 -6.87
CA LYS A 168 18.88 0.27 -7.06
C LYS A 168 20.15 -0.13 -7.84
N GLY A 169 20.41 0.58 -8.95
CA GLY A 169 21.64 0.43 -9.73
C GLY A 169 22.90 0.88 -8.97
#